data_08329dd8b5630c5e666ca66eaa654ee6
#
_entry.id   08329dd8b5630c5e666ca66eaa654ee6
#
_cell.length_a   1.000
_cell.length_b   1.000
_cell.length_c   1.000
_cell.angle_alpha   90.00
_cell.angle_beta   90.00
_cell.angle_gamma   90.00
#
_symmetry.space_group_name_H-M   'P 1'
#
loop_
_entity.id
_entity.type
_entity.pdbx_description
1 polymer ?
#
loop_
_entity_poly.entity_id
_entity_poly.type
_entity_poly.pdbx_seq_one_letter_code
_entity_poly.pdbx_strand_id
1 'polypeptide(L)'
;MRRSLTITVLAALLGLSNVCAQQESITDFLAECERKYGSDADLVNGEKYFYPYRQSQGDPFFYSDSRNAVILIHDKEFAGQQLRYDIYNQQLILDFQDIYGASSSLVIRSEWVEAFAFEVQNFVRMKGPEGNPEFFQLVSEGDISCVYRWTKNQQLNLTSGVQSYYFTEPSKESYLLIGGKFYPYRSNKAFLKAFGPELQKSVKQFMKETKVKVNKAPDMHIRHLVEYCNSLYHDAS
;
A
#
# COMPACT_ATOMS: atom_id res chain seq x y z
N MET A 1 -47.46 26.43 19.04
CA MET A 1 -46.57 26.02 17.96
C MET A 1 -45.31 25.29 18.50
N ARG A 2 -45.42 24.15 19.20
CA ARG A 2 -44.27 23.42 19.79
C ARG A 2 -44.34 21.89 19.63
N ARG A 3 -45.17 21.36 18.70
CA ARG A 3 -45.35 19.90 18.51
C ARG A 3 -44.84 19.35 17.15
N SER A 4 -44.31 20.21 16.26
CA SER A 4 -43.93 19.79 14.91
C SER A 4 -42.43 19.46 14.76
N LEU A 5 -41.58 19.85 15.73
CA LEU A 5 -40.11 19.68 15.60
C LEU A 5 -39.58 18.32 16.08
N THR A 6 -40.33 17.65 16.96
CA THR A 6 -39.90 16.35 17.54
C THR A 6 -40.12 15.14 16.62
N ILE A 7 -41.07 15.22 15.68
CA ILE A 7 -41.39 14.12 14.76
C ILE A 7 -40.34 14.00 13.63
N THR A 8 -39.79 15.13 13.18
CA THR A 8 -38.81 15.16 12.08
C THR A 8 -37.42 14.58 12.48
N VAL A 9 -37.04 14.78 13.76
CA VAL A 9 -35.75 14.23 14.26
C VAL A 9 -35.82 12.70 14.47
N LEU A 10 -37.00 12.19 14.86
CA LEU A 10 -37.18 10.73 15.06
C LEU A 10 -37.19 9.96 13.73
N ALA A 11 -37.72 10.56 12.65
CA ALA A 11 -37.70 9.95 11.31
C ALA A 11 -36.28 9.90 10.70
N ALA A 12 -35.43 10.87 11.00
CA ALA A 12 -34.03 10.86 10.53
C ALA A 12 -33.17 9.81 11.25
N LEU A 13 -33.43 9.51 12.52
CA LEU A 13 -32.74 8.46 13.27
C LEU A 13 -33.12 7.04 12.85
N LEU A 14 -34.36 6.83 12.39
CA LEU A 14 -34.83 5.55 11.87
C LEU A 14 -34.29 5.26 10.46
N GLY A 15 -33.94 6.28 9.68
CA GLY A 15 -33.32 6.11 8.36
C GLY A 15 -31.87 5.64 8.41
N LEU A 16 -31.10 6.07 9.42
CA LEU A 16 -29.71 5.69 9.59
C LEU A 16 -29.50 4.24 10.03
N SER A 17 -30.42 3.71 10.84
CA SER A 17 -30.38 2.31 11.28
C SER A 17 -30.64 1.31 10.15
N ASN A 18 -31.43 1.66 9.14
CA ASN A 18 -31.70 0.77 8.01
C ASN A 18 -30.53 0.68 7.02
N VAL A 19 -29.71 1.72 6.90
CA VAL A 19 -28.52 1.69 6.01
C VAL A 19 -27.44 0.77 6.58
N CYS A 20 -27.18 0.81 7.89
CA CYS A 20 -26.22 -0.11 8.53
C CYS A 20 -26.70 -1.57 8.46
N ALA A 21 -27.97 -1.84 8.71
CA ALA A 21 -28.51 -3.19 8.65
C ALA A 21 -28.49 -3.81 7.23
N GLN A 22 -28.64 -2.99 6.20
CA GLN A 22 -28.51 -3.43 4.81
C GLN A 22 -27.07 -3.76 4.44
N GLN A 23 -26.10 -3.02 4.97
CA GLN A 23 -24.69 -3.25 4.71
C GLN A 23 -24.18 -4.53 5.36
N GLU A 24 -24.57 -4.82 6.61
CA GLU A 24 -24.29 -6.09 7.28
C GLU A 24 -24.92 -7.28 6.52
N SER A 25 -26.17 -7.16 6.09
CA SER A 25 -26.87 -8.19 5.33
C SER A 25 -26.21 -8.52 3.98
N ILE A 26 -25.66 -7.52 3.27
CA ILE A 26 -24.95 -7.74 2.00
C ILE A 26 -23.61 -8.44 2.25
N THR A 27 -22.88 -8.03 3.28
CA THR A 27 -21.60 -8.63 3.65
C THR A 27 -21.78 -10.10 4.04
N ASP A 28 -22.80 -10.42 4.84
CA ASP A 28 -23.13 -11.79 5.22
C ASP A 28 -23.56 -12.64 4.02
N PHE A 29 -24.34 -12.08 3.11
CA PHE A 29 -24.74 -12.75 1.87
C PHE A 29 -23.54 -13.05 0.97
N LEU A 30 -22.63 -12.10 0.78
CA LEU A 30 -21.41 -12.30 0.00
C LEU A 30 -20.50 -13.35 0.64
N ALA A 31 -20.34 -13.33 1.97
CA ALA A 31 -19.58 -14.35 2.69
C ALA A 31 -20.21 -15.75 2.56
N GLU A 32 -21.55 -15.85 2.54
CA GLU A 32 -22.24 -17.09 2.30
C GLU A 32 -22.10 -17.58 0.85
N CYS A 33 -22.15 -16.69 -0.12
CA CYS A 33 -21.87 -16.99 -1.52
C CYS A 33 -20.44 -17.51 -1.70
N GLU A 34 -19.47 -16.85 -1.11
CA GLU A 34 -18.05 -17.24 -1.17
C GLU A 34 -17.83 -18.62 -0.53
N ARG A 35 -18.45 -18.89 0.62
CA ARG A 35 -18.41 -20.21 1.27
C ARG A 35 -19.07 -21.30 0.44
N LYS A 36 -20.14 -21.00 -0.30
CA LYS A 36 -20.93 -21.98 -1.06
C LYS A 36 -20.37 -22.24 -2.46
N TYR A 37 -19.83 -21.21 -3.12
CA TYR A 37 -19.43 -21.26 -4.53
C TYR A 37 -17.92 -21.12 -4.70
N GLY A 38 -17.15 -20.91 -3.62
CA GLY A 38 -15.71 -20.66 -3.65
C GLY A 38 -15.37 -19.18 -3.81
N SER A 39 -14.09 -18.89 -3.67
CA SER A 39 -13.56 -17.55 -3.84
C SER A 39 -13.72 -17.06 -5.28
N ASP A 40 -13.86 -15.74 -5.46
CA ASP A 40 -14.00 -15.12 -6.76
C ASP A 40 -12.83 -15.50 -7.70
N ALA A 41 -13.17 -15.86 -8.93
CA ALA A 41 -12.19 -16.32 -9.92
C ALA A 41 -11.15 -15.24 -10.28
N ASP A 42 -11.50 -13.95 -10.16
CA ASP A 42 -10.56 -12.85 -10.38
C ASP A 42 -9.53 -12.76 -9.25
N LEU A 43 -9.90 -13.17 -8.04
CA LEU A 43 -9.00 -13.19 -6.88
C LEU A 43 -8.17 -14.48 -6.81
N VAL A 44 -8.78 -15.65 -7.07
CA VAL A 44 -8.17 -16.99 -6.87
C VAL A 44 -7.74 -17.60 -8.20
N ASN A 45 -7.04 -16.87 -9.06
CA ASN A 45 -6.60 -17.41 -10.34
C ASN A 45 -5.08 -17.40 -10.52
N GLY A 46 -4.36 -17.39 -9.43
CA GLY A 46 -2.90 -17.44 -9.40
C GLY A 46 -2.32 -18.86 -9.35
N GLU A 47 -1.02 -18.93 -9.18
CA GLU A 47 -0.29 -20.17 -8.97
C GLU A 47 -0.21 -20.50 -7.47
N LYS A 48 -0.29 -21.80 -7.15
CA LYS A 48 -0.12 -22.25 -5.77
C LYS A 48 1.25 -21.84 -5.23
N TYR A 49 1.26 -21.13 -4.11
CA TYR A 49 2.48 -20.69 -3.48
C TYR A 49 3.09 -21.78 -2.60
N PHE A 50 4.37 -22.05 -2.80
CA PHE A 50 5.19 -22.89 -1.94
C PHE A 50 6.38 -22.08 -1.45
N TYR A 51 6.50 -21.90 -0.12
CA TYR A 51 7.59 -21.13 0.47
C TYR A 51 8.97 -21.77 0.14
N PRO A 52 9.81 -21.12 -0.69
CA PRO A 52 11.04 -21.74 -1.18
C PRO A 52 12.24 -21.53 -0.24
N TYR A 53 12.12 -20.66 0.77
CA TYR A 53 13.24 -20.15 1.56
C TYR A 53 13.40 -20.82 2.93
N ARG A 54 13.06 -22.11 3.07
CA ARG A 54 13.06 -22.85 4.34
C ARG A 54 14.40 -22.88 5.05
N GLN A 55 15.52 -22.71 4.31
CA GLN A 55 16.88 -22.70 4.85
C GLN A 55 17.42 -21.30 5.11
N SER A 56 16.63 -20.26 4.90
CA SER A 56 17.00 -18.88 5.12
C SER A 56 16.51 -18.38 6.48
N GLN A 57 17.31 -17.57 7.14
CA GLN A 57 16.86 -16.81 8.31
C GLN A 57 16.05 -15.60 7.84
N GLY A 58 14.97 -15.27 8.55
CA GLY A 58 14.03 -14.23 8.14
C GLY A 58 13.15 -14.66 6.97
N ASP A 59 12.55 -13.70 6.31
CA ASP A 59 11.57 -13.91 5.25
C ASP A 59 11.66 -12.80 4.17
N PRO A 60 11.08 -13.01 2.97
CA PRO A 60 11.10 -12.03 1.87
C PRO A 60 10.03 -10.95 1.98
N PHE A 61 9.17 -10.99 3.00
CA PHE A 61 7.95 -10.20 3.06
C PHE A 61 8.13 -8.79 3.63
N PHE A 62 7.24 -7.88 3.28
CA PHE A 62 7.12 -6.55 3.86
C PHE A 62 6.72 -6.64 5.34
N TYR A 63 5.69 -7.43 5.64
CA TYR A 63 5.34 -7.93 6.96
C TYR A 63 5.53 -9.44 6.99
N SER A 64 6.14 -9.97 8.03
CA SER A 64 6.41 -11.41 8.15
C SER A 64 5.13 -12.24 8.17
N ASP A 65 4.09 -11.73 8.82
CA ASP A 65 2.78 -12.37 8.91
C ASP A 65 1.83 -11.85 7.83
N SER A 66 0.84 -12.68 7.50
CA SER A 66 -0.32 -12.30 6.71
C SER A 66 -1.10 -11.17 7.38
N ARG A 67 -1.53 -10.18 6.60
CA ARG A 67 -2.26 -9.02 7.08
C ARG A 67 -3.60 -8.88 6.37
N ASN A 68 -4.58 -8.39 7.12
CA ASN A 68 -5.84 -7.96 6.52
C ASN A 68 -5.59 -6.81 5.56
N ALA A 69 -6.10 -6.94 4.36
CA ALA A 69 -5.85 -6.02 3.26
C ALA A 69 -7.07 -5.81 2.38
N VAL A 70 -7.03 -4.73 1.62
CA VAL A 70 -7.90 -4.49 0.49
C VAL A 70 -7.06 -4.61 -0.76
N ILE A 71 -7.56 -5.26 -1.81
CA ILE A 71 -6.89 -5.39 -3.11
C ILE A 71 -7.84 -4.99 -4.24
N LEU A 72 -7.34 -4.23 -5.20
CA LEU A 72 -8.04 -3.80 -6.41
C LEU A 72 -7.52 -4.60 -7.60
N ILE A 73 -8.40 -5.35 -8.25
CA ILE A 73 -8.15 -6.19 -9.42
C ILE A 73 -9.22 -5.92 -10.46
N HIS A 74 -8.85 -5.48 -11.67
CA HIS A 74 -9.79 -5.21 -12.77
C HIS A 74 -10.96 -4.28 -12.35
N ASP A 75 -10.62 -3.14 -11.71
CA ASP A 75 -11.59 -2.17 -11.18
C ASP A 75 -12.52 -2.74 -10.07
N LYS A 76 -12.26 -3.96 -9.57
CA LYS A 76 -13.04 -4.62 -8.53
C LYS A 76 -12.27 -4.68 -7.22
N GLU A 77 -12.88 -4.15 -6.16
CA GLU A 77 -12.29 -4.15 -4.81
C GLU A 77 -12.67 -5.42 -4.04
N PHE A 78 -11.66 -6.04 -3.43
CA PHE A 78 -11.80 -7.18 -2.53
C PHE A 78 -11.25 -6.79 -1.15
N ALA A 79 -12.14 -6.58 -0.21
CA ALA A 79 -11.80 -6.25 1.17
C ALA A 79 -11.64 -7.51 2.03
N GLY A 80 -10.94 -7.37 3.17
CA GLY A 80 -10.81 -8.44 4.16
C GLY A 80 -9.89 -9.59 3.77
N GLN A 81 -9.06 -9.41 2.74
CA GLN A 81 -8.18 -10.45 2.22
C GLN A 81 -6.93 -10.59 3.10
N GLN A 82 -6.50 -11.83 3.32
CA GLN A 82 -5.26 -12.10 4.04
C GLN A 82 -4.09 -12.11 3.06
N LEU A 83 -3.32 -11.02 3.00
CA LEU A 83 -2.23 -10.84 2.05
C LEU A 83 -0.86 -10.82 2.73
N ARG A 84 0.15 -11.30 1.99
CA ARG A 84 1.57 -11.04 2.21
C ARG A 84 2.16 -10.40 0.97
N TYR A 85 2.93 -9.33 1.15
CA TYR A 85 3.67 -8.72 0.06
C TYR A 85 5.14 -9.18 0.11
N ASP A 86 5.53 -10.01 -0.84
CA ASP A 86 6.92 -10.43 -1.05
C ASP A 86 7.68 -9.31 -1.77
N ILE A 87 8.43 -8.53 -1.00
CA ILE A 87 9.21 -7.39 -1.52
C ILE A 87 10.57 -7.82 -2.11
N TYR A 88 10.94 -9.09 -2.00
CA TYR A 88 12.11 -9.64 -2.68
C TYR A 88 11.76 -10.03 -4.12
N ASN A 89 10.63 -10.73 -4.34
CA ASN A 89 10.16 -11.15 -5.67
C ASN A 89 9.14 -10.18 -6.29
N GLN A 90 8.74 -9.11 -5.58
CA GLN A 90 7.73 -8.12 -6.02
C GLN A 90 6.39 -8.78 -6.40
N GLN A 91 5.88 -9.66 -5.53
CA GLN A 91 4.64 -10.40 -5.76
C GLN A 91 3.72 -10.41 -4.54
N LEU A 92 2.41 -10.56 -4.77
CA LEU A 92 1.41 -10.69 -3.71
C LEU A 92 1.02 -12.15 -3.52
N ILE A 93 0.92 -12.56 -2.27
CA ILE A 93 0.49 -13.89 -1.86
C ILE A 93 -0.80 -13.74 -1.09
N LEU A 94 -1.85 -14.40 -1.55
CA LEU A 94 -3.13 -14.54 -0.89
C LEU A 94 -3.13 -15.81 -0.04
N ASP A 95 -3.38 -15.66 1.24
CA ASP A 95 -3.64 -16.78 2.14
C ASP A 95 -5.15 -16.93 2.32
N PHE A 96 -5.70 -18.10 2.06
CA PHE A 96 -7.14 -18.36 2.10
C PHE A 96 -7.44 -19.78 2.61
N GLN A 97 -8.69 -19.99 2.98
CA GLN A 97 -9.21 -21.33 3.25
C GLN A 97 -10.07 -21.76 2.06
N ASP A 98 -9.86 -22.97 1.61
CA ASP A 98 -10.71 -23.54 0.58
C ASP A 98 -12.10 -23.92 1.14
N ILE A 99 -12.99 -24.37 0.26
CA ILE A 99 -14.36 -24.76 0.62
C ILE A 99 -14.44 -25.92 1.64
N TYR A 100 -13.33 -26.62 1.85
CA TYR A 100 -13.19 -27.70 2.83
C TYR A 100 -12.50 -27.25 4.11
N GLY A 101 -12.16 -25.95 4.23
CA GLY A 101 -11.48 -25.36 5.38
C GLY A 101 -9.97 -25.62 5.40
N ALA A 102 -9.38 -26.15 4.34
CA ALA A 102 -7.94 -26.32 4.27
C ALA A 102 -7.25 -24.98 3.92
N SER A 103 -6.23 -24.61 4.72
CA SER A 103 -5.42 -23.44 4.46
C SER A 103 -4.58 -23.61 3.21
N SER A 104 -4.61 -22.63 2.34
CA SER A 104 -3.87 -22.61 1.09
C SER A 104 -3.30 -21.21 0.82
N SER A 105 -2.30 -21.12 -0.01
CA SER A 105 -1.71 -19.85 -0.43
C SER A 105 -1.49 -19.86 -1.94
N LEU A 106 -1.74 -18.74 -2.60
CA LEU A 106 -1.47 -18.57 -4.01
C LEU A 106 -0.76 -17.24 -4.29
N VAL A 107 0.02 -17.21 -5.36
CA VAL A 107 0.59 -15.97 -5.92
C VAL A 107 -0.46 -15.34 -6.82
N ILE A 108 -0.92 -14.13 -6.47
CA ILE A 108 -1.83 -13.37 -7.34
C ILE A 108 -1.06 -12.89 -8.56
N ARG A 109 -1.69 -12.92 -9.73
CA ARG A 109 -1.11 -12.36 -10.95
C ARG A 109 -0.93 -10.85 -10.81
N SER A 110 0.32 -10.41 -10.65
CA SER A 110 0.65 -9.00 -10.41
C SER A 110 0.16 -8.07 -11.52
N GLU A 111 0.06 -8.55 -12.76
CA GLU A 111 -0.42 -7.78 -13.90
C GLU A 111 -1.91 -7.39 -13.81
N TRP A 112 -2.68 -8.07 -12.97
CA TRP A 112 -4.10 -7.79 -12.75
C TRP A 112 -4.34 -6.88 -11.55
N VAL A 113 -3.35 -6.78 -10.67
CA VAL A 113 -3.43 -5.94 -9.48
C VAL A 113 -3.11 -4.49 -9.82
N GLU A 114 -4.05 -3.60 -9.57
CA GLU A 114 -3.86 -2.16 -9.73
C GLU A 114 -3.33 -1.52 -8.45
N ALA A 115 -3.89 -1.91 -7.32
CA ALA A 115 -3.52 -1.40 -6.01
C ALA A 115 -3.82 -2.42 -4.90
N PHE A 116 -3.18 -2.25 -3.76
CA PHE A 116 -3.56 -2.91 -2.51
C PHE A 116 -3.21 -2.04 -1.31
N ALA A 117 -3.87 -2.28 -0.18
CA ALA A 117 -3.64 -1.53 1.04
C ALA A 117 -3.60 -2.47 2.26
N PHE A 118 -2.62 -2.24 3.13
CA PHE A 118 -2.62 -2.71 4.51
C PHE A 118 -2.98 -1.50 5.39
N GLU A 119 -3.88 -1.61 6.33
CA GLU A 119 -4.31 -0.56 7.28
C GLU A 119 -3.93 0.91 6.94
N VAL A 120 -2.63 1.23 6.98
CA VAL A 120 -2.11 2.60 6.79
C VAL A 120 -1.18 2.75 5.57
N GLN A 121 -0.80 1.67 4.91
CA GLN A 121 0.07 1.70 3.72
C GLN A 121 -0.73 1.34 2.47
N ASN A 122 -0.79 2.29 1.54
CA ASN A 122 -1.38 2.11 0.23
C ASN A 122 -0.28 1.83 -0.79
N PHE A 123 -0.47 0.81 -1.61
CA PHE A 123 0.44 0.45 -2.68
C PHE A 123 -0.28 0.51 -4.01
N VAL A 124 0.38 1.07 -5.01
CA VAL A 124 -0.13 1.17 -6.38
C VAL A 124 0.86 0.54 -7.34
N ARG A 125 0.34 -0.09 -8.39
CA ARG A 125 1.17 -0.63 -9.45
C ARG A 125 1.38 0.42 -10.51
N MET A 126 2.63 0.73 -10.80
CA MET A 126 3.00 1.69 -11.84
C MET A 126 4.32 1.28 -12.51
N LYS A 127 4.61 1.88 -13.67
CA LYS A 127 5.92 1.72 -14.32
C LYS A 127 6.97 2.45 -13.48
N GLY A 128 7.95 1.70 -12.99
CA GLY A 128 9.08 2.23 -12.24
C GLY A 128 10.09 3.00 -13.10
N PRO A 129 11.18 3.49 -12.47
CA PRO A 129 12.23 4.26 -13.16
C PRO A 129 12.88 3.51 -14.33
N GLU A 130 12.91 2.18 -14.29
CA GLU A 130 13.46 1.29 -15.32
C GLU A 130 12.43 0.87 -16.36
N GLY A 131 11.18 1.35 -16.24
CA GLY A 131 10.07 1.06 -17.16
C GLY A 131 9.31 -0.21 -16.87
N ASN A 132 9.74 -1.02 -15.90
CA ASN A 132 9.05 -2.25 -15.49
C ASN A 132 7.89 -1.91 -14.54
N PRO A 133 6.74 -2.60 -14.65
CA PRO A 133 5.65 -2.46 -13.68
C PRO A 133 6.05 -3.05 -12.32
N GLU A 134 5.96 -2.23 -11.27
CA GLU A 134 6.31 -2.58 -9.89
C GLU A 134 5.30 -1.97 -8.91
N PHE A 135 5.29 -2.43 -7.67
CA PHE A 135 4.46 -1.86 -6.62
C PHE A 135 5.23 -0.78 -5.85
N PHE A 136 4.60 0.37 -5.71
CA PHE A 136 5.11 1.48 -4.92
C PHE A 136 4.14 1.83 -3.80
N GLN A 137 4.65 2.02 -2.59
CA GLN A 137 3.86 2.63 -1.52
C GLN A 137 3.60 4.10 -1.89
N LEU A 138 2.32 4.47 -1.97
CA LEU A 138 1.89 5.84 -2.18
C LEU A 138 1.80 6.59 -0.85
N VAL A 139 2.70 7.54 -0.63
CA VAL A 139 2.77 8.33 0.60
C VAL A 139 1.94 9.62 0.48
N SER A 140 2.03 10.27 -0.67
CA SER A 140 1.24 11.46 -1.01
C SER A 140 0.98 11.48 -2.49
N GLU A 141 -0.20 11.91 -2.89
CA GLU A 141 -0.66 12.03 -4.28
C GLU A 141 -0.88 13.50 -4.65
N GLY A 142 -0.68 13.84 -5.92
CA GLY A 142 -0.85 15.18 -6.48
C GLY A 142 -0.01 15.35 -7.74
N ASP A 143 0.15 16.59 -8.22
CA ASP A 143 1.07 16.93 -9.32
C ASP A 143 2.51 16.54 -8.96
N ILE A 144 2.81 16.61 -7.67
CA ILE A 144 4.00 16.05 -7.05
C ILE A 144 3.54 14.92 -6.14
N SER A 145 3.78 13.68 -6.53
CA SER A 145 3.51 12.50 -5.68
C SER A 145 4.79 12.03 -5.01
N CYS A 146 4.65 11.45 -3.82
CA CYS A 146 5.76 10.79 -3.11
C CYS A 146 5.50 9.29 -3.04
N VAL A 147 6.44 8.51 -3.53
CA VAL A 147 6.32 7.05 -3.57
C VAL A 147 7.59 6.37 -3.06
N TYR A 148 7.41 5.19 -2.45
CA TYR A 148 8.50 4.36 -1.98
C TYR A 148 8.48 2.99 -2.64
N ARG A 149 9.64 2.55 -3.12
CA ARG A 149 9.88 1.18 -3.54
C ARG A 149 10.51 0.42 -2.37
N TRP A 150 9.90 -0.68 -1.98
CA TRP A 150 10.40 -1.54 -0.91
C TRP A 150 11.07 -2.77 -1.47
N THR A 151 12.21 -3.14 -0.89
CA THR A 151 12.99 -4.32 -1.29
C THR A 151 13.60 -5.03 -0.09
N LYS A 152 13.84 -6.30 -0.21
CA LYS A 152 14.76 -7.11 0.62
C LYS A 152 15.79 -7.77 -0.27
N ASN A 153 16.91 -8.17 0.30
CA ASN A 153 17.92 -8.97 -0.39
C ASN A 153 18.17 -10.25 0.41
N GLN A 154 18.39 -11.35 -0.30
CA GLN A 154 18.92 -12.58 0.29
C GLN A 154 20.44 -12.54 0.24
N GLN A 155 21.10 -12.77 1.35
CA GLN A 155 22.55 -12.74 1.48
C GLN A 155 23.07 -14.06 2.05
N LEU A 156 24.28 -14.44 1.64
CA LEU A 156 24.99 -15.59 2.14
C LEU A 156 25.73 -15.24 3.44
N ASN A 157 25.50 -16.01 4.50
CA ASN A 157 26.24 -15.92 5.74
C ASN A 157 27.38 -16.98 5.74
N LEU A 158 28.61 -16.51 5.84
CA LEU A 158 29.82 -17.35 5.85
C LEU A 158 30.43 -17.49 7.25
N THR A 159 29.80 -16.93 8.30
CA THR A 159 30.45 -16.70 9.61
C THR A 159 30.62 -17.98 10.44
N SER A 160 29.95 -19.08 10.14
CA SER A 160 29.92 -20.28 10.98
C SER A 160 30.48 -21.56 10.35
N GLY A 161 31.17 -21.45 9.21
CA GLY A 161 31.63 -22.64 8.46
C GLY A 161 30.49 -23.45 7.81
N VAL A 162 29.25 -23.11 8.09
CA VAL A 162 28.05 -23.65 7.45
C VAL A 162 27.46 -22.55 6.58
N GLN A 163 27.26 -22.83 5.30
CA GLN A 163 26.58 -21.91 4.40
C GLN A 163 25.12 -21.79 4.82
N SER A 164 24.71 -20.58 5.20
CA SER A 164 23.32 -20.25 5.48
C SER A 164 22.94 -18.96 4.77
N TYR A 165 21.66 -18.80 4.45
CA TYR A 165 21.14 -17.60 3.83
C TYR A 165 20.32 -16.81 4.83
N TYR A 166 20.26 -15.50 4.67
CA TYR A 166 19.38 -14.63 5.44
C TYR A 166 18.82 -13.51 4.59
N PHE A 167 17.62 -13.05 4.93
CA PHE A 167 17.03 -11.86 4.35
C PHE A 167 17.44 -10.63 5.14
N THR A 168 17.79 -9.56 4.41
CA THR A 168 18.06 -8.25 5.03
C THR A 168 16.77 -7.66 5.60
N GLU A 169 16.92 -6.64 6.48
CA GLU A 169 15.79 -5.78 6.82
C GLU A 169 15.20 -5.10 5.58
N PRO A 170 13.90 -4.77 5.58
CA PRO A 170 13.28 -4.01 4.51
C PRO A 170 14.02 -2.72 4.23
N SER A 171 14.37 -2.48 2.99
CA SER A 171 14.99 -1.25 2.51
C SER A 171 14.02 -0.49 1.62
N LYS A 172 13.99 0.83 1.74
CA LYS A 172 13.15 1.68 0.88
C LYS A 172 13.97 2.62 0.03
N GLU A 173 13.58 2.74 -1.22
CA GLU A 173 14.00 3.78 -2.13
C GLU A 173 12.89 4.80 -2.26
N SER A 174 13.20 6.09 -2.04
CA SER A 174 12.22 7.16 -2.01
C SER A 174 12.32 8.00 -3.28
N TYR A 175 11.16 8.30 -3.87
CA TYR A 175 11.06 9.09 -5.09
C TYR A 175 10.00 10.17 -4.95
N LEU A 176 10.26 11.33 -5.57
CA LEU A 176 9.20 12.24 -6.01
C LEU A 176 8.86 11.89 -7.44
N LEU A 177 7.59 11.82 -7.76
CA LEU A 177 7.05 11.65 -9.11
C LEU A 177 6.43 12.98 -9.55
N ILE A 178 7.01 13.62 -10.56
CA ILE A 178 6.61 14.93 -11.08
C ILE A 178 6.52 14.84 -12.60
N GLY A 179 5.33 15.07 -13.17
CA GLY A 179 5.12 14.96 -14.61
C GLY A 179 5.51 13.58 -15.17
N GLY A 180 5.26 12.51 -14.45
CA GLY A 180 5.61 11.13 -14.84
C GLY A 180 7.10 10.78 -14.70
N LYS A 181 7.95 11.67 -14.17
CA LYS A 181 9.37 11.44 -14.01
C LYS A 181 9.73 11.19 -12.54
N PHE A 182 10.52 10.15 -12.29
CA PHE A 182 11.01 9.79 -10.96
C PHE A 182 12.27 10.60 -10.59
N TYR A 183 12.24 11.23 -9.43
CA TYR A 183 13.36 11.96 -8.82
C TYR A 183 13.75 11.25 -7.52
N PRO A 184 14.81 10.42 -7.51
CA PRO A 184 15.24 9.71 -6.32
C PRO A 184 15.80 10.67 -5.27
N TYR A 185 15.47 10.43 -3.99
CA TYR A 185 16.04 11.21 -2.90
C TYR A 185 16.40 10.35 -1.69
N ARG A 186 17.55 10.64 -1.08
CA ARG A 186 18.02 10.05 0.19
C ARG A 186 18.42 11.13 1.20
N SER A 187 18.27 12.39 0.84
CA SER A 187 18.64 13.53 1.68
C SER A 187 17.82 14.77 1.32
N ASN A 188 17.76 15.74 2.24
CA ASN A 188 17.10 17.02 1.98
C ASN A 188 17.66 17.71 0.73
N LYS A 189 18.99 17.62 0.49
CA LYS A 189 19.62 18.19 -0.70
C LYS A 189 19.14 17.50 -1.98
N ALA A 190 19.01 16.18 -1.98
CA ALA A 190 18.53 15.43 -3.13
C ALA A 190 17.04 15.70 -3.38
N PHE A 191 16.21 15.76 -2.33
CA PHE A 191 14.80 16.12 -2.41
C PHE A 191 14.59 17.49 -3.08
N LEU A 192 15.35 18.50 -2.65
CA LEU A 192 15.27 19.85 -3.20
C LEU A 192 15.66 19.94 -4.68
N LYS A 193 16.56 19.07 -5.17
CA LYS A 193 16.99 19.06 -6.58
C LYS A 193 15.86 18.71 -7.57
N ALA A 194 14.76 18.13 -7.09
CA ALA A 194 13.60 17.84 -7.94
C ALA A 194 12.85 19.10 -8.39
N PHE A 195 13.09 20.24 -7.75
CA PHE A 195 12.37 21.50 -7.97
C PHE A 195 13.25 22.56 -8.66
N GLY A 196 12.61 23.50 -9.35
CA GLY A 196 13.24 24.71 -9.86
C GLY A 196 13.68 25.66 -8.72
N PRO A 197 14.56 26.65 -9.01
CA PRO A 197 15.19 27.50 -8.00
C PRO A 197 14.23 28.24 -7.06
N GLU A 198 13.10 28.71 -7.57
CA GLU A 198 12.09 29.45 -6.80
C GLU A 198 11.43 28.54 -5.76
N LEU A 199 10.94 27.36 -6.20
CA LEU A 199 10.33 26.38 -5.31
C LEU A 199 11.34 25.82 -4.29
N GLN A 200 12.60 25.61 -4.69
CA GLN A 200 13.64 25.14 -3.78
C GLN A 200 13.78 26.03 -2.55
N LYS A 201 13.73 27.37 -2.74
CA LYS A 201 13.90 28.34 -1.65
C LYS A 201 12.76 28.20 -0.62
N SER A 202 11.51 28.19 -1.08
CA SER A 202 10.33 28.07 -0.23
C SER A 202 10.27 26.73 0.49
N VAL A 203 10.50 25.61 -0.25
CA VAL A 203 10.52 24.25 0.32
C VAL A 203 11.64 24.10 1.36
N LYS A 204 12.82 24.65 1.10
CA LYS A 204 13.95 24.65 2.05
C LYS A 204 13.62 25.41 3.33
N GLN A 205 12.92 26.53 3.22
CA GLN A 205 12.44 27.30 4.35
C GLN A 205 11.47 26.48 5.21
N PHE A 206 10.45 25.90 4.58
CA PHE A 206 9.46 25.05 5.24
C PHE A 206 10.11 23.85 5.95
N MET A 207 11.03 23.15 5.31
CA MET A 207 11.78 22.04 5.90
C MET A 207 12.60 22.46 7.14
N LYS A 208 13.12 23.71 7.15
CA LYS A 208 13.85 24.27 8.29
C LYS A 208 12.92 24.58 9.45
N GLU A 209 11.76 25.19 9.18
CA GLU A 209 10.76 25.56 10.17
C GLU A 209 10.14 24.32 10.83
N THR A 210 9.79 23.32 10.02
CA THR A 210 9.22 22.05 10.49
C THR A 210 10.24 21.03 10.97
N LYS A 211 11.56 21.35 10.85
CA LYS A 211 12.70 20.47 11.19
C LYS A 211 12.67 19.10 10.51
N VAL A 212 12.01 19.00 9.35
CA VAL A 212 11.90 17.74 8.59
C VAL A 212 13.25 17.35 7.98
N LYS A 213 13.63 16.09 8.22
CA LYS A 213 14.75 15.39 7.55
C LYS A 213 14.19 14.22 6.78
N VAL A 214 14.12 14.32 5.46
CA VAL A 214 13.41 13.35 4.60
C VAL A 214 13.87 11.89 4.74
N ASN A 215 15.10 11.67 5.18
CA ASN A 215 15.65 10.33 5.39
C ASN A 215 15.28 9.71 6.75
N LYS A 216 14.65 10.46 7.66
CA LYS A 216 14.32 10.03 9.03
C LYS A 216 12.89 10.38 9.42
N ALA A 217 12.23 11.24 8.66
CA ALA A 217 10.89 11.69 8.98
C ALA A 217 9.86 10.55 8.80
N PRO A 218 8.89 10.45 9.71
CA PRO A 218 7.71 9.58 9.52
C PRO A 218 6.94 9.97 8.24
N ASP A 219 6.23 9.01 7.65
CA ASP A 219 5.49 9.20 6.40
C ASP A 219 4.49 10.37 6.47
N MET A 220 3.85 10.58 7.63
CA MET A 220 2.94 11.73 7.84
C MET A 220 3.65 13.08 7.63
N HIS A 221 4.88 13.24 8.09
CA HIS A 221 5.65 14.49 7.90
C HIS A 221 6.10 14.64 6.44
N ILE A 222 6.42 13.54 5.77
CA ILE A 222 6.73 13.55 4.32
C ILE A 222 5.48 13.93 3.52
N ARG A 223 4.31 13.37 3.86
CA ARG A 223 3.02 13.74 3.24
C ARG A 223 2.77 15.25 3.37
N HIS A 224 2.85 15.81 4.56
CA HIS A 224 2.70 17.25 4.82
C HIS A 224 3.69 18.11 4.01
N LEU A 225 4.95 17.66 3.91
CA LEU A 225 5.95 18.36 3.12
C LEU A 225 5.58 18.36 1.62
N VAL A 226 5.11 17.22 1.10
CA VAL A 226 4.73 17.10 -0.32
C VAL A 226 3.43 17.85 -0.61
N GLU A 227 2.46 17.84 0.29
CA GLU A 227 1.24 18.67 0.20
C GLU A 227 1.60 20.17 0.12
N TYR A 228 2.54 20.63 0.94
CA TYR A 228 3.07 21.99 0.83
C TYR A 228 3.74 22.25 -0.52
N CYS A 229 4.52 21.29 -1.05
CA CYS A 229 5.11 21.43 -2.38
C CYS A 229 4.03 21.53 -3.47
N ASN A 230 2.94 20.75 -3.37
CA ASN A 230 1.82 20.80 -4.32
C ASN A 230 1.10 22.15 -4.27
N SER A 231 0.89 22.75 -3.09
CA SER A 231 0.27 24.09 -2.99
C SER A 231 1.09 25.15 -3.72
N LEU A 232 2.41 25.13 -3.57
CA LEU A 232 3.30 26.05 -4.29
C LEU A 232 3.36 25.80 -5.81
N TYR A 233 3.17 24.55 -6.22
CA TYR A 233 3.21 24.19 -7.64
C TYR A 233 1.99 24.71 -8.40
N HIS A 234 0.81 24.64 -7.78
CA HIS A 234 -0.41 25.21 -8.33
C HIS A 234 -0.37 26.74 -8.45
N ASP A 235 0.25 27.42 -7.47
CA ASP A 235 0.37 28.89 -7.48
C ASP A 235 1.36 29.40 -8.55
N ALA A 236 2.21 28.53 -9.08
CA ALA A 236 3.25 28.86 -10.06
C ALA A 236 2.89 28.45 -11.51
N SER A 237 1.79 27.70 -11.71
CA SER A 237 1.28 27.24 -13.02
C SER A 237 0.19 28.14 -13.57
#